data_e21aaeede866a83df8e1b562c6f4ea04
#
_entry.id   e21aaeede866a83df8e1b562c6f4ea04
#
_cell.length_a   1.000
_cell.length_b   1.000
_cell.length_c   1.000
_cell.angle_alpha   90.00
_cell.angle_beta   90.00
_cell.angle_gamma   90.00
#
_symmetry.space_group_name_H-M   'P 1'
#
loop_
_entity.id
_entity.type
_entity.pdbx_description
1 polymer ?
#
loop_
_entity_poly.entity_id
_entity_poly.type
_entity_poly.pdbx_seq_one_letter_code
_entity_poly.pdbx_strand_id
1 'polypeptide(L)'
;MIRPKTFMPVAFLLLASGCALSQAEKNKSIYHYQMGQSFFVENNFTGALQELTEAEKLTPKDPELLNLLGLTYFRKGRYELAEAKYLKALDLRENYSEARNNLGVNYLEMKRWDDAIAQFKIVQEDLFFQGQDNAAGNLGLAYLGKGDYPQALAVLRALVAKNGSDPRSRVNLGRVYFAMDKTELAVEEYQKALRLNRSYASAHYHMGLAQMKLKDAEAAKSAFQEVVRMAPDSEMGQLSREYLDLLKVR
;
A
#
# COMPACT_ATOMS: atom_id res chain seq x y z
N MET A 1 -76.01 -34.28 -11.41
CA MET A 1 -75.47 -32.92 -11.50
C MET A 1 -74.36 -32.76 -10.45
N ILE A 2 -73.13 -32.91 -10.85
CA ILE A 2 -71.98 -32.82 -9.97
C ILE A 2 -71.32 -31.47 -10.25
N ARG A 3 -71.27 -30.57 -9.23
CA ARG A 3 -70.61 -29.23 -9.33
C ARG A 3 -69.08 -29.39 -9.16
N PRO A 4 -68.27 -28.79 -10.01
CA PRO A 4 -66.82 -28.80 -9.79
C PRO A 4 -66.40 -27.86 -8.67
N LYS A 5 -65.58 -28.38 -7.77
CA LYS A 5 -64.88 -27.57 -6.77
C LYS A 5 -63.71 -26.79 -7.41
N THR A 6 -63.86 -25.47 -7.47
CA THR A 6 -62.76 -24.58 -7.88
C THR A 6 -61.70 -24.54 -6.78
N PHE A 7 -60.51 -25.08 -7.06
CA PHE A 7 -59.31 -24.90 -6.27
C PHE A 7 -58.72 -23.53 -6.58
N MET A 8 -58.68 -22.63 -5.60
CA MET A 8 -58.03 -21.33 -5.69
C MET A 8 -56.58 -21.53 -5.25
N PRO A 9 -55.55 -21.23 -6.08
CA PRO A 9 -54.17 -21.34 -5.64
C PRO A 9 -53.86 -20.17 -4.68
N VAL A 10 -53.50 -20.50 -3.44
CA VAL A 10 -52.92 -19.55 -2.50
C VAL A 10 -51.50 -19.25 -2.98
N ALA A 11 -51.32 -18.10 -3.62
CA ALA A 11 -50.01 -17.57 -3.93
C ALA A 11 -49.31 -17.14 -2.63
N PHE A 12 -48.34 -17.93 -2.20
CA PHE A 12 -47.41 -17.54 -1.14
C PHE A 12 -46.47 -16.46 -1.70
N LEU A 13 -46.83 -15.20 -1.48
CA LEU A 13 -45.92 -14.07 -1.63
C LEU A 13 -44.86 -14.18 -0.53
N LEU A 14 -43.69 -14.77 -0.87
CA LEU A 14 -42.46 -14.61 -0.09
C LEU A 14 -42.06 -13.15 -0.17
N LEU A 15 -42.51 -12.36 0.79
CA LEU A 15 -41.95 -11.03 1.06
C LEU A 15 -40.50 -11.22 1.49
N ALA A 16 -39.57 -11.09 0.54
CA ALA A 16 -38.19 -10.86 0.80
C ALA A 16 -38.07 -9.43 1.41
N SER A 17 -38.42 -9.30 2.69
CA SER A 17 -38.14 -8.09 3.47
C SER A 17 -36.64 -8.05 3.77
N GLY A 18 -35.84 -7.70 2.78
CA GLY A 18 -34.54 -7.10 3.02
C GLY A 18 -34.84 -5.78 3.76
N CYS A 19 -34.60 -5.74 5.06
CA CYS A 19 -34.74 -4.50 5.85
C CYS A 19 -33.84 -3.43 5.21
N ALA A 20 -34.45 -2.53 4.43
CA ALA A 20 -33.76 -1.32 4.00
C ALA A 20 -33.47 -0.52 5.28
N LEU A 21 -32.20 -0.10 5.43
CA LEU A 21 -31.80 0.77 6.54
C LEU A 21 -32.69 2.01 6.58
N SER A 22 -33.15 2.38 7.77
CA SER A 22 -33.84 3.63 7.99
C SER A 22 -32.93 4.83 7.65
N GLN A 23 -33.51 5.96 7.33
CA GLN A 23 -32.71 7.17 7.05
C GLN A 23 -31.85 7.58 8.26
N ALA A 24 -32.33 7.33 9.49
CA ALA A 24 -31.59 7.60 10.71
C ALA A 24 -30.36 6.69 10.83
N GLU A 25 -30.47 5.41 10.53
CA GLU A 25 -29.35 4.47 10.54
C GLU A 25 -28.31 4.80 9.46
N LYS A 26 -28.74 5.19 8.26
CA LYS A 26 -27.84 5.68 7.20
C LYS A 26 -27.05 6.92 7.65
N ASN A 27 -27.75 7.90 8.22
CA ASN A 27 -27.11 9.12 8.73
C ASN A 27 -26.11 8.79 9.85
N LYS A 28 -26.46 7.85 10.74
CA LYS A 28 -25.57 7.39 11.80
C LYS A 28 -24.33 6.68 11.25
N SER A 29 -24.48 5.83 10.23
CA SER A 29 -23.33 5.19 9.57
C SER A 29 -22.41 6.22 8.93
N ILE A 30 -22.96 7.19 8.20
CA ILE A 30 -22.19 8.28 7.60
C ILE A 30 -21.42 9.07 8.66
N TYR A 31 -22.06 9.39 9.79
CA TYR A 31 -21.39 10.07 10.91
C TYR A 31 -20.18 9.28 11.43
N HIS A 32 -20.35 8.00 11.74
CA HIS A 32 -19.26 7.14 12.21
C HIS A 32 -18.15 6.97 11.16
N TYR A 33 -18.51 6.86 9.90
CA TYR A 33 -17.52 6.80 8.80
C TYR A 33 -16.68 8.08 8.74
N GLN A 34 -17.30 9.25 8.78
CA GLN A 34 -16.61 10.54 8.74
C GLN A 34 -15.72 10.75 9.97
N MET A 35 -16.20 10.40 11.17
CA MET A 35 -15.40 10.46 12.39
C MET A 35 -14.19 9.51 12.30
N GLY A 36 -14.41 8.29 11.82
CA GLY A 36 -13.34 7.32 11.61
C GLY A 36 -12.29 7.80 10.60
N GLN A 37 -12.74 8.45 9.52
CA GLN A 37 -11.85 9.07 8.54
C GLN A 37 -11.04 10.24 9.15
N SER A 38 -11.67 11.09 9.97
CA SER A 38 -10.97 12.16 10.67
C SER A 38 -9.88 11.61 11.60
N PHE A 39 -10.22 10.65 12.44
CA PHE A 39 -9.24 9.99 13.32
C PHE A 39 -8.10 9.30 12.53
N PHE A 40 -8.40 8.71 11.37
CA PHE A 40 -7.39 8.13 10.51
C PHE A 40 -6.38 9.18 10.01
N VAL A 41 -6.86 10.34 9.54
CA VAL A 41 -6.02 11.46 9.08
C VAL A 41 -5.15 12.01 10.22
N GLU A 42 -5.68 12.04 11.44
CA GLU A 42 -4.97 12.43 12.66
C GLU A 42 -3.97 11.37 13.17
N ASN A 43 -3.82 10.24 12.46
CA ASN A 43 -3.06 9.06 12.88
C ASN A 43 -3.56 8.40 14.19
N ASN A 44 -4.76 8.73 14.65
CA ASN A 44 -5.43 8.04 15.75
C ASN A 44 -6.13 6.76 15.24
N PHE A 45 -5.33 5.75 14.89
CA PHE A 45 -5.86 4.50 14.30
C PHE A 45 -6.74 3.70 15.25
N THR A 46 -6.62 3.91 16.56
CA THR A 46 -7.50 3.25 17.53
C THR A 46 -8.89 3.88 17.52
N GLY A 47 -8.98 5.20 17.56
CA GLY A 47 -10.26 5.92 17.41
C GLY A 47 -10.89 5.66 16.04
N ALA A 48 -10.08 5.64 14.98
CA ALA A 48 -10.56 5.28 13.64
C ALA A 48 -11.21 3.89 13.62
N LEU A 49 -10.58 2.85 14.19
CA LEU A 49 -11.15 1.52 14.25
C LEU A 49 -12.47 1.48 15.04
N GLN A 50 -12.57 2.19 16.16
CA GLN A 50 -13.80 2.24 16.96
C GLN A 50 -14.96 2.77 16.11
N GLU A 51 -14.78 3.94 15.52
CA GLU A 51 -15.82 4.58 14.71
C GLU A 51 -16.16 3.79 13.44
N LEU A 52 -15.16 3.33 12.70
CA LEU A 52 -15.40 2.56 11.48
C LEU A 52 -16.07 1.20 11.76
N THR A 53 -15.80 0.59 12.91
CA THR A 53 -16.48 -0.64 13.30
C THR A 53 -17.97 -0.38 13.63
N GLU A 54 -18.31 0.76 14.24
CA GLU A 54 -19.72 1.15 14.43
C GLU A 54 -20.41 1.41 13.08
N ALA A 55 -19.71 2.05 12.13
CA ALA A 55 -20.24 2.21 10.78
C ALA A 55 -20.46 0.85 10.09
N GLU A 56 -19.52 -0.11 10.22
CA GLU A 56 -19.64 -1.45 9.61
C GLU A 56 -20.83 -2.25 10.13
N LYS A 57 -21.21 -2.09 11.41
CA LYS A 57 -22.41 -2.74 11.96
C LYS A 57 -23.69 -2.26 11.27
N LEU A 58 -23.71 -1.01 10.84
CA LEU A 58 -24.85 -0.40 10.15
C LEU A 58 -24.82 -0.65 8.64
N THR A 59 -23.65 -0.52 8.00
CA THR A 59 -23.47 -0.68 6.56
C THR A 59 -22.36 -1.68 6.24
N PRO A 60 -22.57 -3.00 6.49
CA PRO A 60 -21.54 -4.03 6.34
C PRO A 60 -21.14 -4.33 4.88
N LYS A 61 -21.87 -3.75 3.91
CA LYS A 61 -21.67 -3.93 2.46
C LYS A 61 -21.24 -2.63 1.78
N ASP A 62 -20.54 -1.78 2.46
CA ASP A 62 -19.97 -0.54 1.91
C ASP A 62 -18.49 -0.79 1.56
N PRO A 63 -18.11 -0.84 0.28
CA PRO A 63 -16.74 -1.13 -0.13
C PRO A 63 -15.74 -0.04 0.28
N GLU A 64 -16.16 1.25 0.33
CA GLU A 64 -15.30 2.34 0.78
C GLU A 64 -14.98 2.21 2.27
N LEU A 65 -15.99 1.93 3.09
CA LEU A 65 -15.81 1.69 4.52
C LEU A 65 -14.88 0.49 4.78
N LEU A 66 -15.07 -0.59 4.03
CA LEU A 66 -14.23 -1.79 4.17
C LEU A 66 -12.79 -1.52 3.74
N ASN A 67 -12.57 -0.76 2.68
CA ASN A 67 -11.23 -0.34 2.26
C ASN A 67 -10.55 0.51 3.35
N LEU A 68 -11.26 1.48 3.94
CA LEU A 68 -10.72 2.32 5.00
C LEU A 68 -10.45 1.53 6.30
N LEU A 69 -11.30 0.56 6.65
CA LEU A 69 -11.04 -0.40 7.73
C LEU A 69 -9.78 -1.22 7.45
N GLY A 70 -9.64 -1.75 6.24
CA GLY A 70 -8.45 -2.46 5.80
C GLY A 70 -7.19 -1.61 5.96
N LEU A 71 -7.23 -0.37 5.48
CA LEU A 71 -6.12 0.57 5.60
C LEU A 71 -5.79 0.89 7.07
N THR A 72 -6.81 1.02 7.92
CA THR A 72 -6.62 1.26 9.36
C THR A 72 -5.99 0.07 10.07
N TYR A 73 -6.40 -1.15 9.74
CA TYR A 73 -5.74 -2.38 10.23
C TYR A 73 -4.30 -2.47 9.74
N PHE A 74 -4.04 -2.18 8.47
CA PHE A 74 -2.69 -2.13 7.90
C PHE A 74 -1.78 -1.16 8.68
N ARG A 75 -2.24 0.06 8.94
CA ARG A 75 -1.50 1.06 9.72
C ARG A 75 -1.22 0.62 11.16
N LYS A 76 -1.99 -0.31 11.70
CA LYS A 76 -1.76 -0.96 13.01
C LYS A 76 -0.91 -2.24 12.90
N GLY A 77 -0.39 -2.60 11.74
CA GLY A 77 0.37 -3.83 11.52
C GLY A 77 -0.47 -5.11 11.62
N ARG A 78 -1.78 -5.01 11.46
CA ARG A 78 -2.71 -6.15 11.50
C ARG A 78 -3.03 -6.62 10.08
N TYR A 79 -2.03 -7.16 9.41
CA TYR A 79 -2.05 -7.42 7.97
C TYR A 79 -3.10 -8.44 7.56
N GLU A 80 -3.36 -9.49 8.34
CA GLU A 80 -4.39 -10.50 8.04
C GLU A 80 -5.81 -9.92 8.15
N LEU A 81 -6.03 -9.02 9.13
CA LEU A 81 -7.31 -8.33 9.26
C LEU A 81 -7.51 -7.31 8.14
N ALA A 82 -6.43 -6.64 7.71
CA ALA A 82 -6.45 -5.75 6.57
C ALA A 82 -6.80 -6.50 5.28
N GLU A 83 -6.14 -7.65 5.03
CA GLU A 83 -6.42 -8.53 3.89
C GLU A 83 -7.91 -8.91 3.83
N ALA A 84 -8.47 -9.38 4.95
CA ALA A 84 -9.88 -9.77 5.01
C ALA A 84 -10.83 -8.62 4.65
N LYS A 85 -10.52 -7.38 5.06
CA LYS A 85 -11.35 -6.21 4.74
C LYS A 85 -11.21 -5.80 3.27
N TYR A 86 -10.00 -5.81 2.72
CA TYR A 86 -9.78 -5.51 1.30
C TYR A 86 -10.45 -6.54 0.39
N LEU A 87 -10.32 -7.83 0.69
CA LEU A 87 -10.99 -8.89 -0.08
C LEU A 87 -12.50 -8.73 -0.06
N LYS A 88 -13.09 -8.42 1.11
CA LYS A 88 -14.52 -8.16 1.20
C LYS A 88 -14.95 -6.91 0.40
N ALA A 89 -14.11 -5.86 0.37
CA ALA A 89 -14.37 -4.68 -0.45
C ALA A 89 -14.35 -5.02 -1.95
N LEU A 90 -13.41 -5.86 -2.37
CA LEU A 90 -13.27 -6.32 -3.76
C LEU A 90 -14.38 -7.30 -4.18
N ASP A 91 -14.88 -8.13 -3.27
CA ASP A 91 -16.05 -8.99 -3.51
C ASP A 91 -17.32 -8.16 -3.78
N LEU A 92 -17.45 -7.02 -3.14
CA LEU A 92 -18.57 -6.09 -3.34
C LEU A 92 -18.38 -5.18 -4.57
N ARG A 93 -17.14 -4.87 -4.92
CA ARG A 93 -16.77 -4.04 -6.07
C ARG A 93 -15.49 -4.56 -6.70
N GLU A 94 -15.62 -5.42 -7.69
CA GLU A 94 -14.49 -6.07 -8.35
C GLU A 94 -13.49 -5.06 -8.94
N ASN A 95 -13.98 -4.00 -9.61
CA ASN A 95 -13.17 -2.96 -10.24
C ASN A 95 -12.78 -1.82 -9.27
N TYR A 96 -12.39 -2.17 -8.04
CA TYR A 96 -11.97 -1.19 -7.04
C TYR A 96 -10.43 -1.13 -6.96
N SER A 97 -9.82 -0.43 -7.91
CA SER A 97 -8.36 -0.35 -8.06
C SER A 97 -7.64 0.17 -6.83
N GLU A 98 -8.22 1.10 -6.06
CA GLU A 98 -7.63 1.57 -4.80
C GLU A 98 -7.53 0.46 -3.76
N ALA A 99 -8.62 -0.28 -3.50
CA ALA A 99 -8.60 -1.41 -2.56
C ALA A 99 -7.66 -2.52 -3.02
N ARG A 100 -7.59 -2.77 -4.33
CA ARG A 100 -6.69 -3.73 -4.93
C ARG A 100 -5.22 -3.32 -4.78
N ASN A 101 -4.91 -2.05 -5.00
CA ASN A 101 -3.57 -1.51 -4.75
C ASN A 101 -3.19 -1.64 -3.26
N ASN A 102 -4.10 -1.31 -2.34
CA ASN A 102 -3.88 -1.43 -0.92
C ASN A 102 -3.66 -2.89 -0.48
N LEU A 103 -4.41 -3.82 -1.07
CA LEU A 103 -4.20 -5.26 -0.87
C LEU A 103 -2.82 -5.71 -1.36
N GLY A 104 -2.40 -5.22 -2.53
CA GLY A 104 -1.06 -5.48 -3.06
C GLY A 104 0.05 -4.98 -2.13
N VAL A 105 -0.09 -3.77 -1.58
CA VAL A 105 0.84 -3.23 -0.58
C VAL A 105 0.83 -4.07 0.71
N ASN A 106 -0.34 -4.51 1.15
CA ASN A 106 -0.46 -5.40 2.31
C ASN A 106 0.29 -6.73 2.10
N TYR A 107 0.22 -7.30 0.90
CA TYR A 107 0.97 -8.50 0.55
C TYR A 107 2.49 -8.27 0.48
N LEU A 108 2.94 -7.06 0.09
CA LEU A 108 4.36 -6.70 0.17
C LEU A 108 4.89 -6.76 1.60
N GLU A 109 4.15 -6.19 2.57
CA GLU A 109 4.52 -6.23 3.99
C GLU A 109 4.52 -7.66 4.55
N MET A 110 3.60 -8.50 4.08
CA MET A 110 3.55 -9.93 4.41
C MET A 110 4.61 -10.76 3.66
N LYS A 111 5.40 -10.16 2.76
CA LYS A 111 6.37 -10.83 1.87
C LYS A 111 5.73 -11.89 0.95
N ARG A 112 4.45 -11.74 0.69
CA ARG A 112 3.68 -12.58 -0.25
C ARG A 112 3.80 -12.01 -1.66
N TRP A 113 4.99 -12.15 -2.24
CA TRP A 113 5.40 -11.47 -3.46
C TRP A 113 4.51 -11.79 -4.67
N ASP A 114 4.14 -13.06 -4.86
CA ASP A 114 3.30 -13.47 -5.99
C ASP A 114 1.88 -12.90 -5.89
N ASP A 115 1.31 -12.88 -4.69
CA ASP A 115 0.01 -12.27 -4.45
C ASP A 115 0.05 -10.76 -4.71
N ALA A 116 1.10 -10.08 -4.25
CA ALA A 116 1.31 -8.65 -4.52
C ALA A 116 1.41 -8.37 -6.03
N ILE A 117 2.23 -9.14 -6.76
CA ILE A 117 2.39 -9.03 -8.21
C ILE A 117 1.05 -9.20 -8.91
N ALA A 118 0.24 -10.19 -8.53
CA ALA A 118 -1.07 -10.43 -9.11
C ALA A 118 -1.99 -9.21 -8.96
N GLN A 119 -2.05 -8.63 -7.75
CA GLN A 119 -2.88 -7.44 -7.51
C GLN A 119 -2.42 -6.23 -8.33
N PHE A 120 -1.12 -5.92 -8.31
CA PHE A 120 -0.61 -4.75 -9.03
C PHE A 120 -0.74 -4.88 -10.55
N LYS A 121 -0.64 -6.08 -11.12
CA LYS A 121 -0.89 -6.29 -12.55
C LYS A 121 -2.31 -5.90 -12.94
N ILE A 122 -3.31 -6.31 -12.16
CA ILE A 122 -4.70 -5.95 -12.42
C ILE A 122 -4.89 -4.43 -12.30
N VAL A 123 -4.26 -3.78 -11.31
CA VAL A 123 -4.31 -2.32 -11.17
C VAL A 123 -3.73 -1.60 -12.40
N GLN A 124 -2.69 -2.17 -13.04
CA GLN A 124 -2.10 -1.57 -14.24
C GLN A 124 -3.04 -1.59 -15.46
N GLU A 125 -4.08 -2.42 -15.47
CA GLU A 125 -5.09 -2.48 -16.54
C GLU A 125 -6.12 -1.36 -16.43
N ASP A 126 -6.29 -0.74 -15.25
CA ASP A 126 -7.20 0.39 -15.04
C ASP A 126 -6.55 1.71 -15.45
N LEU A 127 -6.80 2.13 -16.69
CA LEU A 127 -6.23 3.36 -17.26
C LEU A 127 -6.69 4.65 -16.56
N PHE A 128 -7.77 4.60 -15.80
CA PHE A 128 -8.33 5.76 -15.09
C PHE A 128 -7.87 5.86 -13.64
N PHE A 129 -7.19 4.84 -13.12
CA PHE A 129 -6.67 4.87 -11.76
C PHE A 129 -5.48 5.83 -11.65
N GLN A 130 -5.65 6.90 -10.89
CA GLN A 130 -4.61 7.94 -10.72
C GLN A 130 -3.35 7.43 -10.00
N GLY A 131 -3.46 6.31 -9.28
CA GLY A 131 -2.35 5.67 -8.56
C GLY A 131 -1.48 4.73 -9.40
N GLN A 132 -1.60 4.68 -10.73
CA GLN A 132 -0.88 3.75 -11.60
C GLN A 132 0.63 3.79 -11.43
N ASP A 133 1.25 4.97 -11.34
CA ASP A 133 2.69 5.10 -11.18
C ASP A 133 3.16 4.54 -9.82
N ASN A 134 2.35 4.73 -8.76
CA ASN A 134 2.61 4.13 -7.45
C ASN A 134 2.50 2.61 -7.50
N ALA A 135 1.45 2.08 -8.13
CA ALA A 135 1.26 0.64 -8.31
C ALA A 135 2.38 0.02 -9.16
N ALA A 136 2.85 0.71 -10.21
CA ALA A 136 4.00 0.26 -11.01
C ALA A 136 5.28 0.23 -10.17
N GLY A 137 5.52 1.25 -9.33
CA GLY A 137 6.65 1.27 -8.41
C GLY A 137 6.61 0.11 -7.42
N ASN A 138 5.43 -0.18 -6.85
CA ASN A 138 5.20 -1.29 -5.94
C ASN A 138 5.31 -2.66 -6.63
N LEU A 139 4.85 -2.78 -7.89
CA LEU A 139 5.06 -3.97 -8.73
C LEU A 139 6.56 -4.26 -8.91
N GLY A 140 7.35 -3.22 -9.20
CA GLY A 140 8.80 -3.33 -9.28
C GLY A 140 9.43 -3.82 -7.96
N LEU A 141 8.94 -3.32 -6.81
CA LEU A 141 9.38 -3.79 -5.49
C LEU A 141 8.95 -5.23 -5.19
N ALA A 142 7.76 -5.63 -5.63
CA ALA A 142 7.29 -7.02 -5.50
C ALA A 142 8.19 -7.99 -6.27
N TYR A 143 8.54 -7.65 -7.51
CA TYR A 143 9.51 -8.44 -8.29
C TYR A 143 10.91 -8.44 -7.67
N LEU A 144 11.36 -7.30 -7.13
CA LEU A 144 12.62 -7.22 -6.41
C LEU A 144 12.62 -8.15 -5.18
N GLY A 145 11.56 -8.12 -4.38
CA GLY A 145 11.41 -8.98 -3.21
C GLY A 145 11.35 -10.47 -3.54
N LYS A 146 10.75 -10.81 -4.70
CA LYS A 146 10.74 -12.16 -5.25
C LYS A 146 12.11 -12.62 -5.79
N GLY A 147 13.02 -11.68 -6.05
CA GLY A 147 14.30 -11.94 -6.71
C GLY A 147 14.21 -11.97 -8.24
N ASP A 148 13.08 -11.60 -8.83
CA ASP A 148 12.90 -11.50 -10.28
C ASP A 148 13.42 -10.14 -10.79
N TYR A 149 14.73 -10.00 -10.76
CA TYR A 149 15.41 -8.75 -11.16
C TYR A 149 15.15 -8.32 -12.60
N PRO A 150 15.05 -9.23 -13.61
CA PRO A 150 14.69 -8.83 -14.97
C PRO A 150 13.35 -8.12 -15.05
N GLN A 151 12.31 -8.65 -14.41
CA GLN A 151 10.98 -8.04 -14.38
C GLN A 151 10.99 -6.73 -13.57
N ALA A 152 11.66 -6.70 -12.42
CA ALA A 152 11.82 -5.48 -11.63
C ALA A 152 12.46 -4.36 -12.45
N LEU A 153 13.54 -4.65 -13.18
CA LEU A 153 14.19 -3.69 -14.08
C LEU A 153 13.27 -3.22 -15.20
N ALA A 154 12.55 -4.13 -15.86
CA ALA A 154 11.65 -3.78 -16.95
C ALA A 154 10.60 -2.77 -16.49
N VAL A 155 9.91 -3.06 -15.39
CA VAL A 155 8.86 -2.21 -14.82
C VAL A 155 9.41 -0.85 -14.37
N LEU A 156 10.50 -0.85 -13.59
CA LEU A 156 11.02 0.39 -13.02
C LEU A 156 11.73 1.28 -14.04
N ARG A 157 12.38 0.71 -15.06
CA ARG A 157 12.91 1.50 -16.18
C ARG A 157 11.80 2.16 -16.98
N ALA A 158 10.73 1.43 -17.27
CA ALA A 158 9.57 1.99 -17.96
C ALA A 158 8.94 3.13 -17.14
N LEU A 159 8.79 2.94 -15.81
CA LEU A 159 8.27 3.97 -14.92
C LEU A 159 9.17 5.21 -14.90
N VAL A 160 10.49 5.05 -14.78
CA VAL A 160 11.44 6.18 -14.80
C VAL A 160 11.45 6.86 -16.17
N ALA A 161 11.29 6.13 -17.27
CA ALA A 161 11.18 6.73 -18.62
C ALA A 161 9.90 7.55 -18.77
N LYS A 162 8.78 7.07 -18.21
CA LYS A 162 7.49 7.78 -18.22
C LYS A 162 7.49 9.01 -17.30
N ASN A 163 8.03 8.87 -16.09
CA ASN A 163 8.02 9.90 -15.05
C ASN A 163 9.40 9.96 -14.35
N GLY A 164 10.38 10.55 -15.04
CA GLY A 164 11.74 10.67 -14.54
C GLY A 164 11.93 11.69 -13.41
N SER A 165 10.90 12.45 -13.04
CA SER A 165 10.91 13.48 -11.99
C SER A 165 10.53 12.96 -10.61
N ASP A 166 10.10 11.70 -10.47
CA ASP A 166 9.82 11.09 -9.18
C ASP A 166 11.10 10.47 -8.57
N PRO A 167 11.62 11.02 -7.45
CA PRO A 167 12.83 10.49 -6.81
C PRO A 167 12.65 9.06 -6.28
N ARG A 168 11.44 8.68 -5.90
CA ARG A 168 11.12 7.34 -5.40
C ARG A 168 11.35 6.26 -6.46
N SER A 169 10.88 6.51 -7.68
CA SER A 169 11.05 5.56 -8.80
C SER A 169 12.52 5.32 -9.10
N ARG A 170 13.36 6.37 -9.02
CA ARG A 170 14.81 6.26 -9.19
C ARG A 170 15.46 5.47 -8.06
N VAL A 171 15.06 5.71 -6.81
CA VAL A 171 15.56 4.92 -5.68
C VAL A 171 15.19 3.45 -5.83
N ASN A 172 13.96 3.15 -6.22
CA ASN A 172 13.54 1.76 -6.45
C ASN A 172 14.35 1.09 -7.57
N LEU A 173 14.63 1.80 -8.66
CA LEU A 173 15.51 1.31 -9.71
C LEU A 173 16.94 1.06 -9.21
N GLY A 174 17.50 1.99 -8.43
CA GLY A 174 18.80 1.84 -7.78
C GLY A 174 18.85 0.62 -6.84
N ARG A 175 17.79 0.36 -6.08
CA ARG A 175 17.68 -0.84 -5.23
C ARG A 175 17.76 -2.14 -6.04
N VAL A 176 17.17 -2.18 -7.21
CA VAL A 176 17.29 -3.36 -8.11
C VAL A 176 18.72 -3.51 -8.59
N TYR A 177 19.38 -2.43 -9.04
CA TYR A 177 20.78 -2.50 -9.43
C TYR A 177 21.68 -2.94 -8.27
N PHE A 178 21.44 -2.45 -7.07
CA PHE A 178 22.18 -2.85 -5.87
C PHE A 178 22.02 -4.34 -5.57
N ALA A 179 20.80 -4.88 -5.68
CA ALA A 179 20.50 -6.30 -5.49
C ALA A 179 21.14 -7.19 -6.57
N MET A 180 21.33 -6.64 -7.78
CA MET A 180 22.03 -7.31 -8.89
C MET A 180 23.57 -7.18 -8.82
N ASP A 181 24.11 -6.67 -7.72
CA ASP A 181 25.55 -6.39 -7.55
C ASP A 181 26.13 -5.32 -8.50
N LYS A 182 25.26 -4.51 -9.11
CA LYS A 182 25.62 -3.37 -9.98
C LYS A 182 25.65 -2.08 -9.17
N THR A 183 26.54 -2.04 -8.19
CA THR A 183 26.52 -1.03 -7.14
C THR A 183 26.76 0.39 -7.66
N GLU A 184 27.63 0.57 -8.66
CA GLU A 184 27.89 1.84 -9.30
C GLU A 184 26.64 2.41 -10.00
N LEU A 185 25.88 1.56 -10.72
CA LEU A 185 24.61 1.96 -11.33
C LEU A 185 23.56 2.33 -10.27
N ALA A 186 23.58 1.65 -9.13
CA ALA A 186 22.71 2.01 -8.01
C ALA A 186 23.04 3.42 -7.49
N VAL A 187 24.32 3.71 -7.28
CA VAL A 187 24.83 5.04 -6.86
C VAL A 187 24.38 6.13 -7.84
N GLU A 188 24.48 5.88 -9.15
CA GLU A 188 24.04 6.85 -10.16
C GLU A 188 22.55 7.17 -10.03
N GLU A 189 21.69 6.14 -9.86
CA GLU A 189 20.25 6.38 -9.71
C GLU A 189 19.91 7.09 -8.38
N TYR A 190 20.60 6.78 -7.27
CA TYR A 190 20.44 7.50 -6.01
C TYR A 190 20.88 8.97 -6.13
N GLN A 191 21.98 9.24 -6.85
CA GLN A 191 22.41 10.61 -7.14
C GLN A 191 21.37 11.37 -7.98
N LYS A 192 20.77 10.70 -9.00
CA LYS A 192 19.67 11.29 -9.79
C LYS A 192 18.46 11.60 -8.90
N ALA A 193 18.10 10.71 -7.98
CA ALA A 193 17.03 10.95 -7.00
C ALA A 193 17.35 12.16 -6.12
N LEU A 194 18.59 12.30 -5.62
CA LEU A 194 19.01 13.42 -4.77
C LEU A 194 19.10 14.74 -5.54
N ARG A 195 19.33 14.72 -6.84
CA ARG A 195 19.22 15.94 -7.67
C ARG A 195 17.77 16.43 -7.77
N LEU A 196 16.79 15.52 -7.76
CA LEU A 196 15.37 15.86 -7.77
C LEU A 196 14.86 16.31 -6.39
N ASN A 197 15.31 15.66 -5.34
CA ASN A 197 14.98 15.99 -3.96
C ASN A 197 16.19 15.74 -3.05
N ARG A 198 16.89 16.79 -2.68
CA ARG A 198 18.09 16.73 -1.82
C ARG A 198 17.81 16.24 -0.41
N SER A 199 16.56 16.35 0.06
CA SER A 199 16.14 15.93 1.40
C SER A 199 15.41 14.58 1.37
N TYR A 200 15.62 13.75 0.33
CA TYR A 200 14.98 12.45 0.25
C TYR A 200 15.74 11.40 1.07
N ALA A 201 15.34 11.22 2.33
CA ALA A 201 16.03 10.36 3.31
C ALA A 201 16.28 8.94 2.78
N SER A 202 15.31 8.33 2.07
CA SER A 202 15.47 7.00 1.48
C SER A 202 16.63 6.93 0.47
N ALA A 203 16.85 7.99 -0.33
CA ALA A 203 17.98 8.02 -1.28
C ALA A 203 19.32 8.09 -0.54
N HIS A 204 19.43 8.89 0.52
CA HIS A 204 20.65 8.94 1.35
C HIS A 204 20.90 7.62 2.04
N TYR A 205 19.86 6.97 2.59
CA TYR A 205 20.01 5.66 3.24
C TYR A 205 20.56 4.60 2.28
N HIS A 206 19.95 4.46 1.11
CA HIS A 206 20.42 3.50 0.11
C HIS A 206 21.77 3.87 -0.51
N MET A 207 22.08 5.18 -0.60
CA MET A 207 23.41 5.65 -0.97
C MET A 207 24.44 5.20 0.06
N GLY A 208 24.18 5.38 1.35
CA GLY A 208 25.06 4.93 2.43
C GLY A 208 25.36 3.42 2.33
N LEU A 209 24.34 2.60 2.13
CA LEU A 209 24.51 1.14 1.93
C LEU A 209 25.37 0.82 0.69
N ALA A 210 25.17 1.54 -0.41
CA ALA A 210 25.95 1.36 -1.64
C ALA A 210 27.41 1.74 -1.45
N GLN A 211 27.67 2.88 -0.78
CA GLN A 211 29.04 3.34 -0.50
C GLN A 211 29.77 2.40 0.46
N MET A 212 29.08 1.85 1.47
CA MET A 212 29.68 0.79 2.31
C MET A 212 30.12 -0.43 1.48
N LYS A 213 29.29 -0.85 0.53
CA LYS A 213 29.60 -1.98 -0.35
C LYS A 213 30.80 -1.68 -1.26
N LEU A 214 30.95 -0.42 -1.72
CA LEU A 214 32.10 0.08 -2.47
C LEU A 214 33.33 0.37 -1.59
N LYS A 215 33.21 0.17 -0.27
CA LYS A 215 34.26 0.43 0.72
C LYS A 215 34.65 1.92 0.83
N ASP A 216 33.80 2.83 0.41
CA ASP A 216 33.94 4.26 0.62
C ASP A 216 33.27 4.65 1.97
N ALA A 217 34.04 4.50 3.04
CA ALA A 217 33.54 4.73 4.41
C ALA A 217 33.15 6.20 4.66
N GLU A 218 33.86 7.17 4.07
CA GLU A 218 33.56 8.59 4.29
C GLU A 218 32.29 9.00 3.55
N ALA A 219 32.09 8.56 2.30
CA ALA A 219 30.85 8.80 1.59
C ALA A 219 29.65 8.11 2.26
N ALA A 220 29.84 6.88 2.76
CA ALA A 220 28.81 6.16 3.50
C ALA A 220 28.39 6.90 4.78
N LYS A 221 29.38 7.36 5.56
CA LYS A 221 29.19 8.13 6.80
C LYS A 221 28.43 9.43 6.54
N SER A 222 28.83 10.19 5.53
CA SER A 222 28.13 11.41 5.12
C SER A 222 26.67 11.14 4.77
N ALA A 223 26.38 10.08 4.00
CA ALA A 223 25.03 9.73 3.60
C ALA A 223 24.15 9.34 4.81
N PHE A 224 24.64 8.52 5.74
CA PHE A 224 23.89 8.13 6.94
C PHE A 224 23.68 9.30 7.90
N GLN A 225 24.65 10.24 8.02
CA GLN A 225 24.48 11.45 8.82
C GLN A 225 23.31 12.31 8.31
N GLU A 226 23.14 12.42 6.99
CA GLU A 226 22.01 13.12 6.40
C GLU A 226 20.67 12.44 6.74
N VAL A 227 20.61 11.10 6.75
CA VAL A 227 19.38 10.38 7.17
C VAL A 227 19.06 10.69 8.64
N VAL A 228 20.04 10.60 9.54
CA VAL A 228 19.85 10.89 10.97
C VAL A 228 19.40 12.33 11.19
N ARG A 229 19.96 13.28 10.43
CA ARG A 229 19.58 14.70 10.51
C ARG A 229 18.13 14.95 10.09
N MET A 230 17.66 14.27 9.02
CA MET A 230 16.33 14.50 8.44
C MET A 230 15.21 13.71 9.10
N ALA A 231 15.49 12.50 9.55
CA ALA A 231 14.49 11.57 10.05
C ALA A 231 15.02 10.76 11.26
N PRO A 232 15.40 11.41 12.37
CA PRO A 232 16.09 10.76 13.49
C PRO A 232 15.27 9.65 14.15
N ASP A 233 13.95 9.80 14.20
CA ASP A 233 13.06 8.85 14.88
C ASP A 233 12.49 7.76 13.95
N SER A 234 12.82 7.82 12.66
CA SER A 234 12.42 6.78 11.71
C SER A 234 13.28 5.53 11.86
N GLU A 235 12.77 4.39 11.38
CA GLU A 235 13.54 3.14 11.30
C GLU A 235 14.85 3.34 10.52
N MET A 236 14.82 4.04 9.37
CA MET A 236 16.04 4.36 8.62
C MET A 236 17.01 5.22 9.43
N GLY A 237 16.51 6.15 10.25
CA GLY A 237 17.33 6.97 11.13
C GLY A 237 18.01 6.13 12.22
N GLN A 238 17.29 5.19 12.80
CA GLN A 238 17.83 4.27 13.80
C GLN A 238 18.91 3.34 13.20
N LEU A 239 18.61 2.70 12.08
CA LEU A 239 19.57 1.87 11.34
C LEU A 239 20.79 2.68 10.89
N SER A 240 20.60 3.93 10.46
CA SER A 240 21.73 4.79 10.07
C SER A 240 22.66 5.12 11.24
N ARG A 241 22.14 5.28 12.47
CA ARG A 241 22.99 5.43 13.66
C ARG A 241 23.83 4.18 13.91
N GLU A 242 23.24 3.00 13.80
CA GLU A 242 23.97 1.74 13.95
C GLU A 242 25.10 1.60 12.92
N TYR A 243 24.84 1.94 11.66
CA TYR A 243 25.87 1.95 10.62
C TYR A 243 26.97 2.98 10.90
N LEU A 244 26.62 4.17 11.39
CA LEU A 244 27.61 5.18 11.79
C LEU A 244 28.51 4.70 12.93
N ASP A 245 27.97 3.98 13.91
CA ASP A 245 28.77 3.40 14.99
C ASP A 245 29.70 2.30 14.48
N LEU A 246 29.24 1.44 13.57
CA LEU A 246 30.10 0.45 12.90
C LEU A 246 31.25 1.09 12.11
N LEU A 247 31.03 2.25 11.49
CA LEU A 247 32.04 2.98 10.72
C LEU A 247 33.05 3.76 11.57
N LYS A 248 32.80 3.96 12.88
CA LYS A 248 33.77 4.55 13.81
C LYS A 248 34.84 3.56 14.29
N VAL A 249 34.53 2.27 14.26
CA VAL A 249 35.37 1.19 14.82
C VAL A 249 36.39 0.67 13.80
N ARG A 250 36.26 1.10 12.56
CA ARG A 250 37.18 0.73 11.46
C ARG A 250 38.09 1.88 11.08
#